data_260521fe1019fb76aeb12db57881bde5
#
_entry.id   260521fe1019fb76aeb12db57881bde5
#
_cell.length_a   1.000
_cell.length_b   1.000
_cell.length_c   1.000
_cell.angle_alpha   90.00
_cell.angle_beta   90.00
_cell.angle_gamma   90.00
#
_symmetry.space_group_name_H-M   'P 1'
#
loop_
_entity.id
_entity.type
_entity.pdbx_description
1 polymer ?
#
loop_
_entity_poly.entity_id
_entity_poly.type
_entity_poly.pdbx_seq_one_letter_code
_entity_poly.pdbx_strand_id
1 'polypeptide(L)'
;GGVVENKKTGVDAGAEDVDADLFRVLTDTYSRVVGKMDDLRVADAITEIFALFKRSNKYIDETMPWALAKDETKKDRLATVLYNLSNAIMVGTSLLEPYMPETAKRISEQMNAPLIDFAILEKCAADRDTATASTLYPSGTQVTQTPEILFARQDLAEVMEKVEAMFAERKMAAGEDAEGDSGMDEKFVELEPKAEITYDDFDKCQFQVGLVLSCEEVPKSKKLLKFRIQVGGGTRQILSGIKQFYMAE
;
A
#
# COMPACT_ATOMS: atom_id res chain seq x y z
N GLY A 1 -3.57 16.77 -20.89
CA GLY A 1 -2.91 15.49 -20.82
C GLY A 1 -2.24 15.14 -22.14
N GLY A 2 -1.03 14.60 -22.06
CA GLY A 2 -0.28 14.14 -23.21
C GLY A 2 -0.51 12.65 -23.48
N VAL A 3 -0.11 12.22 -24.69
CA VAL A 3 -0.01 10.80 -25.02
C VAL A 3 1.38 10.31 -24.62
N VAL A 4 1.44 9.20 -23.89
CA VAL A 4 2.69 8.58 -23.46
C VAL A 4 3.04 7.45 -24.42
N GLU A 5 4.10 7.64 -25.19
CA GLU A 5 4.52 6.71 -26.25
C GLU A 5 5.88 6.09 -25.95
N ASN A 6 6.02 4.81 -26.27
CA ASN A 6 7.31 4.13 -26.24
C ASN A 6 8.14 4.49 -27.47
N LYS A 7 9.11 5.36 -27.30
CA LYS A 7 10.05 5.82 -28.35
C LYS A 7 11.49 5.38 -28.03
N LYS A 8 11.70 4.11 -27.68
CA LYS A 8 13.02 3.57 -27.28
C LYS A 8 14.16 3.85 -28.28
N THR A 9 13.84 4.25 -29.50
CA THR A 9 14.85 4.65 -30.52
C THR A 9 15.46 6.01 -30.25
N GLY A 10 14.86 6.83 -29.37
CA GLY A 10 15.35 8.15 -28.99
C GLY A 10 16.40 8.14 -27.87
N VAL A 11 17.26 7.11 -27.79
CA VAL A 11 18.27 6.99 -26.74
C VAL A 11 19.54 7.73 -27.17
N ASP A 12 19.90 8.77 -26.41
CA ASP A 12 21.18 9.49 -26.59
C ASP A 12 22.34 8.62 -26.06
N ALA A 13 23.56 8.84 -26.61
CA ALA A 13 24.77 8.17 -26.12
C ALA A 13 24.97 8.46 -24.62
N GLY A 14 25.04 7.41 -23.79
CA GLY A 14 25.14 7.49 -22.34
C GLY A 14 23.81 7.49 -21.59
N ALA A 15 22.68 7.62 -22.27
CA ALA A 15 21.34 7.52 -21.63
C ALA A 15 20.97 6.09 -21.31
N GLU A 16 21.54 5.09 -22.00
CA GLU A 16 21.28 3.67 -21.76
C GLU A 16 21.61 3.24 -20.34
N ASP A 17 22.71 3.74 -19.76
CA ASP A 17 23.10 3.39 -18.38
C ASP A 17 22.10 3.90 -17.35
N VAL A 18 21.56 5.10 -17.54
CA VAL A 18 20.59 5.72 -16.64
C VAL A 18 19.24 5.02 -16.73
N ASP A 19 18.82 4.68 -17.94
CA ASP A 19 17.58 3.94 -18.21
C ASP A 19 17.69 2.51 -17.65
N ALA A 20 18.81 1.82 -17.89
CA ALA A 20 19.09 0.49 -17.40
C ALA A 20 19.10 0.44 -15.85
N ASP A 21 19.69 1.44 -15.19
CA ASP A 21 19.69 1.52 -13.73
C ASP A 21 18.27 1.72 -13.16
N LEU A 22 17.44 2.55 -13.79
CA LEU A 22 16.03 2.69 -13.40
C LEU A 22 15.30 1.34 -13.51
N PHE A 23 15.44 0.63 -14.64
CA PHE A 23 14.74 -0.64 -14.84
C PHE A 23 15.27 -1.76 -13.94
N ARG A 24 16.56 -1.78 -13.62
CA ARG A 24 17.11 -2.69 -12.64
C ARG A 24 16.45 -2.50 -11.26
N VAL A 25 16.36 -1.26 -10.79
CA VAL A 25 15.70 -0.95 -9.52
C VAL A 25 14.22 -1.31 -9.57
N LEU A 26 13.52 -0.98 -10.66
CA LEU A 26 12.12 -1.30 -10.87
C LEU A 26 11.87 -2.81 -10.79
N THR A 27 12.67 -3.60 -11.50
CA THR A 27 12.55 -5.07 -11.53
C THR A 27 12.84 -5.70 -10.17
N ASP A 28 13.87 -5.21 -9.46
CA ASP A 28 14.26 -5.73 -8.14
C ASP A 28 13.25 -5.37 -7.02
N THR A 29 12.44 -4.32 -7.21
CA THR A 29 11.57 -3.78 -6.15
C THR A 29 10.56 -4.82 -5.65
N TYR A 30 9.92 -5.58 -6.54
CA TYR A 30 8.96 -6.62 -6.17
C TYR A 30 9.55 -7.61 -5.16
N SER A 31 10.68 -8.23 -5.50
CA SER A 31 11.33 -9.22 -4.62
C SER A 31 11.74 -8.63 -3.27
N ARG A 32 12.17 -7.36 -3.24
CA ARG A 32 12.52 -6.68 -2.00
C ARG A 32 11.28 -6.45 -1.12
N VAL A 33 10.18 -6.00 -1.72
CA VAL A 33 8.92 -5.78 -1.00
C VAL A 33 8.39 -7.09 -0.43
N VAL A 34 8.30 -8.14 -1.25
CA VAL A 34 7.81 -9.47 -0.82
C VAL A 34 8.69 -10.04 0.29
N GLY A 35 10.03 -10.00 0.15
CA GLY A 35 10.93 -10.49 1.20
C GLY A 35 10.75 -9.75 2.53
N LYS A 36 10.45 -8.44 2.52
CA LYS A 36 10.12 -7.70 3.76
C LYS A 36 8.76 -8.10 4.32
N MET A 37 7.78 -8.35 3.45
CA MET A 37 6.45 -8.78 3.89
C MET A 37 6.47 -10.19 4.47
N ASP A 38 7.22 -11.11 3.90
CA ASP A 38 7.41 -12.47 4.43
C ASP A 38 8.03 -12.46 5.84
N ASP A 39 8.91 -11.47 6.10
CA ASP A 39 9.49 -11.21 7.41
C ASP A 39 8.56 -10.39 8.35
N LEU A 40 7.32 -10.07 7.94
CA LEU A 40 6.37 -9.21 8.66
C LEU A 40 6.89 -7.77 8.90
N ARG A 41 7.84 -7.31 8.10
CA ARG A 41 8.46 -5.98 8.19
C ARG A 41 7.75 -4.98 7.28
N VAL A 42 6.48 -4.69 7.58
CA VAL A 42 5.57 -3.86 6.75
C VAL A 42 6.14 -2.46 6.46
N ALA A 43 6.68 -1.78 7.47
CA ALA A 43 7.28 -0.45 7.31
C ALA A 43 8.48 -0.45 6.34
N ASP A 44 9.29 -1.50 6.39
CA ASP A 44 10.43 -1.67 5.49
C ASP A 44 9.98 -2.00 4.07
N ALA A 45 8.91 -2.79 3.91
CA ALA A 45 8.33 -3.07 2.60
C ALA A 45 7.85 -1.77 1.92
N ILE A 46 7.16 -0.89 2.64
CA ILE A 46 6.77 0.43 2.15
C ILE A 46 8.03 1.26 1.78
N THR A 47 9.08 1.19 2.59
CA THR A 47 10.35 1.89 2.32
C THR A 47 10.99 1.44 1.01
N GLU A 48 10.93 0.15 0.66
CA GLU A 48 11.42 -0.37 -0.63
C GLU A 48 10.59 0.18 -1.81
N ILE A 49 9.27 0.34 -1.67
CA ILE A 49 8.43 0.99 -2.70
C ILE A 49 8.86 2.44 -2.90
N PHE A 50 9.04 3.18 -1.80
CA PHE A 50 9.47 4.58 -1.88
C PHE A 50 10.92 4.73 -2.39
N ALA A 51 11.76 3.70 -2.27
CA ALA A 51 13.08 3.68 -2.88
C ALA A 51 12.99 3.71 -4.42
N LEU A 52 12.01 3.02 -5.02
CA LEU A 52 11.73 3.12 -6.46
C LEU A 52 11.30 4.54 -6.85
N PHE A 53 10.40 5.17 -6.11
CA PHE A 53 10.00 6.56 -6.38
C PHE A 53 11.15 7.54 -6.21
N LYS A 54 12.01 7.33 -5.21
CA LYS A 54 13.23 8.12 -5.04
C LYS A 54 14.20 7.96 -6.22
N ARG A 55 14.36 6.72 -6.73
CA ARG A 55 15.15 6.48 -7.94
C ARG A 55 14.54 7.16 -9.17
N SER A 56 13.21 7.15 -9.29
CA SER A 56 12.49 7.85 -10.36
C SER A 56 12.71 9.37 -10.31
N ASN A 57 12.69 9.97 -9.12
CA ASN A 57 13.01 11.39 -8.95
C ASN A 57 14.46 11.70 -9.37
N LYS A 58 15.41 10.85 -8.96
CA LYS A 58 16.81 11.00 -9.41
C LYS A 58 16.93 10.86 -10.93
N TYR A 59 16.16 9.95 -11.55
CA TYR A 59 16.11 9.80 -13.01
C TYR A 59 15.61 11.06 -13.72
N ILE A 60 14.63 11.76 -13.13
CA ILE A 60 14.16 13.06 -13.63
C ILE A 60 15.29 14.09 -13.60
N ASP A 61 16.07 14.16 -12.51
CA ASP A 61 17.20 15.08 -12.38
C ASP A 61 18.31 14.75 -13.39
N GLU A 62 18.60 13.47 -13.61
CA GLU A 62 19.62 12.99 -14.56
C GLU A 62 19.24 13.25 -16.02
N THR A 63 17.96 13.08 -16.37
CA THR A 63 17.46 13.20 -17.75
C THR A 63 16.96 14.58 -18.12
N MET A 64 16.67 15.43 -17.13
CA MET A 64 16.21 16.82 -17.29
C MET A 64 15.11 16.97 -18.36
N PRO A 65 13.93 16.37 -18.23
CA PRO A 65 12.89 16.38 -19.27
C PRO A 65 12.44 17.79 -19.66
N TRP A 66 12.53 18.77 -18.77
CA TRP A 66 12.26 20.18 -19.08
C TRP A 66 13.28 20.81 -20.04
N ALA A 67 14.52 20.30 -20.08
CA ALA A 67 15.52 20.71 -21.04
C ALA A 67 15.29 20.02 -22.40
N LEU A 68 14.96 18.72 -22.37
CA LEU A 68 14.58 17.97 -23.58
C LEU A 68 13.36 18.58 -24.27
N ALA A 69 12.38 19.07 -23.49
CA ALA A 69 11.16 19.67 -24.04
C ALA A 69 11.41 20.97 -24.83
N LYS A 70 12.55 21.64 -24.65
CA LYS A 70 12.93 22.87 -25.37
C LYS A 70 13.61 22.59 -26.71
N ASP A 71 14.01 21.36 -26.96
CA ASP A 71 14.76 20.95 -28.14
C ASP A 71 13.89 20.03 -29.00
N GLU A 72 13.45 20.53 -30.14
CA GLU A 72 12.64 19.79 -31.11
C GLU A 72 13.32 18.49 -31.60
N THR A 73 14.65 18.46 -31.64
CA THR A 73 15.40 17.28 -32.07
C THR A 73 15.44 16.17 -31.03
N LYS A 74 15.06 16.46 -29.75
CA LYS A 74 15.09 15.55 -28.61
C LYS A 74 13.71 15.05 -28.17
N LYS A 75 12.68 15.27 -28.97
CA LYS A 75 11.32 14.86 -28.68
C LYS A 75 11.18 13.36 -28.44
N ASP A 76 11.86 12.52 -29.22
CA ASP A 76 11.81 11.07 -29.05
C ASP A 76 12.47 10.64 -27.73
N ARG A 77 13.58 11.31 -27.35
CA ARG A 77 14.20 11.09 -26.02
C ARG A 77 13.27 11.51 -24.88
N LEU A 78 12.63 12.66 -25.00
CA LEU A 78 11.63 13.11 -24.03
C LEU A 78 10.50 12.09 -23.87
N ALA A 79 9.97 11.59 -25.00
CA ALA A 79 8.92 10.56 -24.97
C ALA A 79 9.41 9.29 -24.29
N THR A 80 10.64 8.84 -24.55
CA THR A 80 11.26 7.69 -23.89
C THR A 80 11.36 7.91 -22.38
N VAL A 81 11.84 9.06 -21.94
CA VAL A 81 11.97 9.40 -20.50
C VAL A 81 10.60 9.37 -19.80
N LEU A 82 9.59 10.00 -20.40
CA LEU A 82 8.23 10.01 -19.83
C LEU A 82 7.63 8.60 -19.78
N TYR A 83 7.86 7.80 -20.81
CA TYR A 83 7.41 6.41 -20.85
C TYR A 83 8.07 5.55 -19.77
N ASN A 84 9.38 5.69 -19.56
CA ASN A 84 10.12 4.99 -18.52
C ASN A 84 9.61 5.36 -17.11
N LEU A 85 9.34 6.64 -16.87
CA LEU A 85 8.73 7.11 -15.62
C LEU A 85 7.32 6.56 -15.43
N SER A 86 6.51 6.46 -16.48
CA SER A 86 5.18 5.89 -16.41
C SER A 86 5.21 4.42 -15.99
N ASN A 87 6.16 3.63 -16.49
CA ASN A 87 6.39 2.26 -16.04
C ASN A 87 6.74 2.22 -14.54
N ALA A 88 7.67 3.06 -14.09
CA ALA A 88 8.08 3.10 -12.68
C ALA A 88 6.94 3.52 -11.75
N ILE A 89 6.12 4.50 -12.17
CA ILE A 89 4.93 4.93 -11.43
C ILE A 89 3.95 3.78 -11.31
N MET A 90 3.62 3.08 -12.39
CA MET A 90 2.61 2.01 -12.36
C MET A 90 3.07 0.81 -11.55
N VAL A 91 4.34 0.41 -11.65
CA VAL A 91 4.90 -0.67 -10.80
C VAL A 91 4.86 -0.28 -9.32
N GLY A 92 5.35 0.92 -8.99
CA GLY A 92 5.31 1.41 -7.62
C GLY A 92 3.89 1.54 -7.07
N THR A 93 2.94 2.01 -7.90
CA THR A 93 1.52 2.13 -7.53
C THR A 93 0.87 0.77 -7.30
N SER A 94 1.16 -0.23 -8.14
CA SER A 94 0.63 -1.58 -7.96
C SER A 94 1.13 -2.22 -6.66
N LEU A 95 2.40 -2.02 -6.32
CA LEU A 95 2.96 -2.47 -5.05
C LEU A 95 2.45 -1.67 -3.84
N LEU A 96 2.02 -0.43 -4.05
CA LEU A 96 1.46 0.44 -3.00
C LEU A 96 -0.01 0.13 -2.71
N GLU A 97 -0.73 -0.51 -3.63
CA GLU A 97 -2.15 -0.76 -3.53
C GLU A 97 -2.59 -1.45 -2.21
N PRO A 98 -1.91 -2.49 -1.69
CA PRO A 98 -2.29 -3.12 -0.42
C PRO A 98 -2.19 -2.18 0.79
N TYR A 99 -1.41 -1.10 0.71
CA TYR A 99 -1.19 -0.14 1.80
C TYR A 99 -2.04 1.11 1.65
N MET A 100 -2.27 1.54 0.41
CA MET A 100 -2.97 2.79 0.09
C MET A 100 -3.93 2.58 -1.10
N PRO A 101 -4.99 1.76 -0.97
CA PRO A 101 -5.84 1.34 -2.09
C PRO A 101 -6.52 2.51 -2.81
N GLU A 102 -7.04 3.49 -2.07
CA GLU A 102 -7.68 4.67 -2.65
C GLU A 102 -6.68 5.52 -3.45
N THR A 103 -5.47 5.67 -2.96
CA THR A 103 -4.41 6.40 -3.66
C THR A 103 -3.98 5.67 -4.92
N ALA A 104 -3.78 4.36 -4.84
CA ALA A 104 -3.41 3.53 -5.98
C ALA A 104 -4.48 3.59 -7.08
N LYS A 105 -5.76 3.53 -6.71
CA LYS A 105 -6.89 3.70 -7.63
C LYS A 105 -6.85 5.05 -8.32
N ARG A 106 -6.67 6.15 -7.57
CA ARG A 106 -6.62 7.51 -8.13
C ARG A 106 -5.42 7.71 -9.06
N ILE A 107 -4.28 7.11 -8.77
CA ILE A 107 -3.12 7.13 -9.67
C ILE A 107 -3.43 6.35 -10.96
N SER A 108 -3.99 5.16 -10.85
CA SER A 108 -4.40 4.33 -12.00
C SER A 108 -5.38 5.09 -12.91
N GLU A 109 -6.36 5.77 -12.35
CA GLU A 109 -7.31 6.62 -13.08
C GLU A 109 -6.62 7.79 -13.80
N GLN A 110 -5.69 8.48 -13.13
CA GLN A 110 -4.94 9.59 -13.73
C GLN A 110 -3.97 9.13 -14.82
N MET A 111 -3.35 7.97 -14.64
CA MET A 111 -2.49 7.33 -15.61
C MET A 111 -3.26 6.66 -16.75
N ASN A 112 -4.58 6.51 -16.60
CA ASN A 112 -5.48 5.82 -17.53
C ASN A 112 -4.96 4.41 -17.89
N ALA A 113 -4.48 3.69 -16.89
CA ALA A 113 -3.94 2.34 -17.04
C ALA A 113 -4.29 1.48 -15.80
N PRO A 114 -4.63 0.21 -15.97
CA PRO A 114 -4.91 -0.68 -14.85
C PRO A 114 -3.65 -0.92 -14.01
N LEU A 115 -3.84 -1.27 -12.74
CA LEU A 115 -2.76 -1.76 -11.90
C LEU A 115 -2.18 -3.05 -12.51
N ILE A 116 -0.90 -3.26 -12.30
CA ILE A 116 -0.17 -4.39 -12.85
C ILE A 116 -0.38 -5.59 -11.92
N ASP A 117 -0.73 -6.73 -12.49
CA ASP A 117 -0.87 -7.98 -11.74
C ASP A 117 0.45 -8.38 -11.08
N PHE A 118 0.39 -8.81 -9.82
CA PHE A 118 1.55 -9.24 -9.05
C PHE A 118 2.25 -10.45 -9.67
N ALA A 119 1.52 -11.34 -10.34
CA ALA A 119 2.12 -12.47 -11.05
C ALA A 119 3.04 -12.00 -12.20
N ILE A 120 2.73 -10.87 -12.85
CA ILE A 120 3.59 -10.27 -13.88
C ILE A 120 4.84 -9.67 -13.22
N LEU A 121 4.68 -8.96 -12.10
CA LEU A 121 5.80 -8.37 -11.36
C LEU A 121 6.73 -9.44 -10.79
N GLU A 122 6.17 -10.52 -10.24
CA GLU A 122 6.91 -11.68 -9.75
C GLU A 122 7.76 -12.30 -10.86
N LYS A 123 7.16 -12.56 -12.01
CA LYS A 123 7.85 -13.13 -13.16
C LYS A 123 8.99 -12.22 -13.65
N CYS A 124 8.73 -10.92 -13.78
CA CYS A 124 9.77 -9.95 -14.17
C CYS A 124 10.94 -9.96 -13.18
N ALA A 125 10.65 -10.06 -11.88
CA ALA A 125 11.67 -10.08 -10.84
C ALA A 125 12.46 -11.39 -10.84
N ALA A 126 11.77 -12.54 -10.96
CA ALA A 126 12.40 -13.87 -10.97
C ALA A 126 13.34 -14.05 -12.17
N ASP A 127 12.92 -13.62 -13.34
CA ASP A 127 13.67 -13.73 -14.58
C ASP A 127 14.68 -12.58 -14.77
N ARG A 128 14.64 -11.58 -13.91
CA ARG A 128 15.33 -10.29 -14.07
C ARG A 128 15.07 -9.66 -15.44
N ASP A 129 13.86 -9.81 -15.91
CA ASP A 129 13.42 -9.38 -17.23
C ASP A 129 13.13 -7.87 -17.25
N THR A 130 14.20 -7.10 -17.39
CA THR A 130 14.10 -5.64 -17.51
C THR A 130 13.43 -5.23 -18.83
N ALA A 131 13.48 -6.05 -19.87
CA ALA A 131 12.86 -5.76 -21.15
C ALA A 131 11.33 -5.75 -21.02
N THR A 132 10.73 -6.81 -20.44
CA THR A 132 9.30 -6.84 -20.15
C THR A 132 8.92 -5.77 -19.12
N ALA A 133 9.69 -5.62 -18.04
CA ALA A 133 9.46 -4.62 -17.00
C ALA A 133 9.44 -3.18 -17.57
N SER A 134 10.18 -2.94 -18.64
CA SER A 134 10.20 -1.64 -19.32
C SER A 134 9.03 -1.38 -20.28
N THR A 135 8.06 -2.29 -20.38
CA THR A 135 6.92 -2.20 -21.30
C THR A 135 5.58 -2.51 -20.64
N LEU A 136 5.52 -2.48 -19.32
CA LEU A 136 4.32 -2.78 -18.55
C LEU A 136 3.24 -1.69 -18.69
N TYR A 137 3.65 -0.44 -18.90
CA TYR A 137 2.71 0.64 -19.20
C TYR A 137 2.30 0.61 -20.67
N PRO A 138 0.97 0.67 -21.00
CA PRO A 138 0.53 0.62 -22.38
C PRO A 138 1.00 1.85 -23.18
N SER A 139 1.75 1.62 -24.26
CA SER A 139 2.19 2.70 -25.16
C SER A 139 1.01 3.30 -25.93
N GLY A 140 1.02 4.60 -26.14
CA GLY A 140 -0.07 5.33 -26.79
C GLY A 140 -1.21 5.72 -25.82
N THR A 141 -1.03 5.50 -24.52
CA THR A 141 -2.01 5.89 -23.52
C THR A 141 -2.05 7.40 -23.32
N GLN A 142 -3.25 7.96 -23.37
CA GLN A 142 -3.49 9.36 -23.04
C GLN A 142 -3.78 9.48 -21.54
N VAL A 143 -2.88 10.15 -20.81
CA VAL A 143 -3.08 10.44 -19.38
C VAL A 143 -4.13 11.53 -19.19
N THR A 144 -4.65 11.65 -17.96
CA THR A 144 -5.68 12.65 -17.63
C THR A 144 -5.29 14.07 -18.05
N GLN A 145 -6.24 14.85 -18.50
CA GLN A 145 -6.04 16.27 -18.83
C GLN A 145 -6.11 17.17 -17.59
N THR A 146 -6.75 16.69 -16.55
CA THR A 146 -6.96 17.41 -15.28
C THR A 146 -6.31 16.63 -14.14
N PRO A 147 -4.97 16.71 -13.99
CA PRO A 147 -4.28 16.00 -12.93
C PRO A 147 -4.68 16.55 -11.56
N GLU A 148 -4.97 15.64 -10.64
CA GLU A 148 -5.25 15.97 -9.26
C GLU A 148 -4.00 15.85 -8.40
N ILE A 149 -3.79 16.80 -7.50
CA ILE A 149 -2.72 16.71 -6.51
C ILE A 149 -3.16 15.74 -5.42
N LEU A 150 -2.54 14.55 -5.39
CA LEU A 150 -2.90 13.49 -4.43
C LEU A 150 -2.46 13.80 -3.00
N PHE A 151 -1.30 14.43 -2.87
CA PHE A 151 -0.69 14.77 -1.57
C PHE A 151 -0.35 16.26 -1.55
N ALA A 152 -1.35 17.08 -1.20
CA ALA A 152 -1.11 18.50 -0.95
C ALA A 152 -0.43 18.69 0.41
N ARG A 153 0.47 19.68 0.50
CA ARG A 153 0.99 20.10 1.79
C ARG A 153 -0.15 20.67 2.62
N GLN A 154 -0.37 20.11 3.78
CA GLN A 154 -1.42 20.53 4.70
C GLN A 154 -0.85 21.60 5.67
N ASP A 155 -1.64 22.63 5.96
CA ASP A 155 -1.38 23.51 7.08
C ASP A 155 -1.98 22.88 8.35
N LEU A 156 -1.17 22.78 9.41
CA LEU A 156 -1.59 22.12 10.64
C LEU A 156 -2.78 22.83 11.29
N ALA A 157 -2.82 24.16 11.28
CA ALA A 157 -3.90 24.93 11.90
C ALA A 157 -5.23 24.68 11.16
N GLU A 158 -5.22 24.71 9.83
CA GLU A 158 -6.42 24.43 9.02
C GLU A 158 -6.92 22.99 9.19
N VAL A 159 -6.01 22.03 9.34
CA VAL A 159 -6.38 20.63 9.55
C VAL A 159 -6.99 20.45 10.93
N MET A 160 -6.41 21.06 11.98
CA MET A 160 -6.95 20.98 13.33
C MET A 160 -8.34 21.61 13.43
N GLU A 161 -8.57 22.77 12.80
CA GLU A 161 -9.89 23.38 12.72
C GLU A 161 -10.93 22.47 12.06
N LYS A 162 -10.57 21.81 10.94
CA LYS A 162 -11.46 20.84 10.27
C LYS A 162 -11.74 19.61 11.14
N VAL A 163 -10.75 19.11 11.84
CA VAL A 163 -10.89 17.97 12.75
C VAL A 163 -11.82 18.33 13.92
N GLU A 164 -11.65 19.50 14.54
CA GLU A 164 -12.53 19.99 15.60
C GLU A 164 -13.96 20.18 15.12
N ALA A 165 -14.15 20.75 13.91
CA ALA A 165 -15.47 20.88 13.30
C ALA A 165 -16.14 19.51 13.05
N MET A 166 -15.40 18.53 12.53
CA MET A 166 -15.92 17.17 12.32
C MET A 166 -16.32 16.49 13.64
N PHE A 167 -15.54 16.66 14.70
CA PHE A 167 -15.89 16.14 16.02
C PHE A 167 -17.13 16.83 16.60
N ALA A 168 -17.27 18.15 16.41
CA ALA A 168 -18.44 18.89 16.83
C ALA A 168 -19.71 18.43 16.08
N GLU A 169 -19.64 18.26 14.76
CA GLU A 169 -20.75 17.73 13.95
C GLU A 169 -21.13 16.30 14.36
N ARG A 170 -20.13 15.44 14.63
CA ARG A 170 -20.37 14.07 15.08
C ARG A 170 -21.03 14.02 16.44
N LYS A 171 -20.65 14.93 17.34
CA LYS A 171 -21.25 15.07 18.66
C LYS A 171 -22.70 15.56 18.58
N MET A 172 -22.98 16.52 17.68
CA MET A 172 -24.34 16.99 17.42
C MET A 172 -25.22 15.91 16.75
N ALA A 173 -24.67 15.13 15.82
CA ALA A 173 -25.40 14.07 15.13
C ALA A 173 -25.71 12.87 16.03
N ALA A 174 -24.91 12.66 17.10
CA ALA A 174 -25.12 11.57 18.05
C ALA A 174 -26.22 11.83 19.07
N GLY A 175 -26.78 13.06 19.15
CA GLY A 175 -27.76 13.47 20.15
C GLY A 175 -27.19 13.62 21.57
N GLU A 176 -27.86 14.37 22.43
CA GLU A 176 -27.43 14.62 23.81
C GLU A 176 -27.39 13.34 24.70
N ASP A 177 -27.89 12.20 24.20
CA ASP A 177 -27.87 10.91 24.92
C ASP A 177 -26.59 10.08 24.70
N ALA A 178 -25.64 10.58 23.88
CA ALA A 178 -24.33 9.98 23.75
C ALA A 178 -23.32 10.63 24.70
N GLU A 179 -23.64 10.71 25.98
CA GLU A 179 -22.66 10.77 27.05
C GLU A 179 -21.95 9.41 27.14
N GLY A 180 -21.10 9.13 26.18
CA GLY A 180 -20.36 7.89 26.25
C GLY A 180 -19.81 7.49 24.89
N ASP A 181 -18.93 8.23 24.37
CA ASP A 181 -17.69 7.80 23.72
C ASP A 181 -16.96 8.98 23.06
N SER A 182 -16.61 9.98 23.82
CA SER A 182 -15.38 10.72 23.54
C SER A 182 -14.25 9.77 23.90
N GLY A 183 -13.69 9.09 22.91
CA GLY A 183 -12.70 8.02 23.08
C GLY A 183 -11.39 8.41 23.77
N MET A 184 -11.48 9.16 24.86
CA MET A 184 -10.39 9.46 25.80
C MET A 184 -10.84 9.62 27.24
N ASP A 185 -12.15 9.45 27.57
CA ASP A 185 -12.53 9.02 28.88
C ASP A 185 -12.70 7.50 28.87
N GLU A 186 -11.65 6.78 28.48
CA GLU A 186 -11.47 5.44 28.96
C GLU A 186 -11.59 5.51 30.46
N LYS A 187 -12.71 5.03 31.01
CA LYS A 187 -12.70 4.56 32.37
C LYS A 187 -11.60 3.52 32.42
N PHE A 188 -10.40 3.98 32.78
CA PHE A 188 -9.32 3.08 33.12
C PHE A 188 -9.88 2.14 34.16
N VAL A 189 -10.25 0.94 33.76
CA VAL A 189 -10.51 -0.13 34.69
C VAL A 189 -9.16 -0.40 35.32
N GLU A 190 -8.94 0.09 36.50
CA GLU A 190 -7.75 -0.17 37.30
C GLU A 190 -7.69 -1.67 37.49
N LEU A 191 -6.97 -2.35 36.60
CA LEU A 191 -6.75 -3.77 36.71
C LEU A 191 -5.74 -4.00 37.82
N GLU A 192 -6.06 -4.85 38.78
CA GLU A 192 -5.05 -5.28 39.74
C GLU A 192 -3.82 -5.80 38.98
N PRO A 193 -2.63 -5.25 39.26
CA PRO A 193 -1.43 -5.67 38.57
C PRO A 193 -1.17 -7.15 38.85
N LYS A 194 -1.09 -7.95 37.80
CA LYS A 194 -0.66 -9.34 37.91
C LYS A 194 0.85 -9.39 38.16
N ALA A 195 1.30 -10.52 38.68
CA ALA A 195 2.74 -10.76 38.86
C ALA A 195 3.46 -10.62 37.51
N GLU A 196 4.62 -9.97 37.54
CA GLU A 196 5.48 -9.86 36.36
C GLU A 196 5.91 -11.26 35.91
N ILE A 197 5.92 -11.46 34.61
CA ILE A 197 6.46 -12.69 33.98
C ILE A 197 7.82 -12.40 33.36
N THR A 198 8.66 -13.42 33.29
CA THR A 198 9.94 -13.31 32.60
C THR A 198 9.75 -13.45 31.10
N TYR A 199 10.75 -13.05 30.31
CA TYR A 199 10.77 -13.30 28.88
C TYR A 199 10.64 -14.80 28.56
N ASP A 200 11.28 -15.66 29.34
CA ASP A 200 11.22 -17.12 29.20
C ASP A 200 9.81 -17.67 29.45
N ASP A 201 9.00 -17.01 30.28
CA ASP A 201 7.61 -17.38 30.51
C ASP A 201 6.74 -16.97 29.32
N PHE A 202 7.01 -15.80 28.71
CA PHE A 202 6.32 -15.35 27.51
C PHE A 202 6.69 -16.23 26.30
N ASP A 203 7.96 -16.63 26.15
CA ASP A 203 8.45 -17.45 25.05
C ASP A 203 7.83 -18.88 25.02
N LYS A 204 7.29 -19.34 26.15
CA LYS A 204 6.50 -20.57 26.22
C LYS A 204 5.11 -20.44 25.60
N CYS A 205 4.64 -19.21 25.32
CA CYS A 205 3.36 -18.96 24.70
C CYS A 205 3.51 -19.05 23.17
N GLN A 206 2.63 -19.78 22.52
CA GLN A 206 2.56 -19.87 21.07
C GLN A 206 1.26 -19.27 20.57
N PHE A 207 1.36 -18.29 19.68
CA PHE A 207 0.23 -17.68 18.98
C PHE A 207 0.14 -18.22 17.57
N GLN A 208 -1.05 -18.65 17.17
CA GLN A 208 -1.28 -19.17 15.82
C GLN A 208 -2.58 -18.59 15.26
N VAL A 209 -2.59 -18.27 13.98
CA VAL A 209 -3.82 -17.91 13.27
C VAL A 209 -4.57 -19.19 12.94
N GLY A 210 -5.89 -19.19 13.20
CA GLY A 210 -6.78 -20.31 12.89
C GLY A 210 -7.94 -19.87 11.99
N LEU A 211 -8.30 -20.74 11.02
CA LEU A 211 -9.49 -20.55 10.21
C LEU A 211 -10.73 -21.04 10.98
N VAL A 212 -11.72 -20.16 11.16
CA VAL A 212 -13.02 -20.55 11.75
C VAL A 212 -13.80 -21.37 10.73
N LEU A 213 -14.08 -22.63 11.08
CA LEU A 213 -14.85 -23.55 10.25
C LEU A 213 -16.35 -23.51 10.56
N SER A 214 -16.70 -23.31 11.83
CA SER A 214 -18.08 -23.10 12.28
C SER A 214 -18.12 -22.32 13.58
N CYS A 215 -19.20 -21.57 13.78
CA CYS A 215 -19.53 -20.88 15.02
C CYS A 215 -20.95 -21.23 15.43
N GLU A 216 -21.13 -21.70 16.66
CA GLU A 216 -22.44 -22.11 17.21
C GLU A 216 -22.67 -21.47 18.57
N GLU A 217 -23.94 -21.19 18.88
CA GLU A 217 -24.31 -20.77 20.23
C GLU A 217 -24.21 -21.91 21.21
N VAL A 218 -23.71 -21.63 22.40
CA VAL A 218 -23.71 -22.61 23.49
C VAL A 218 -25.08 -22.58 24.18
N PRO A 219 -25.84 -23.71 24.21
CA PRO A 219 -27.14 -23.77 24.87
C PRO A 219 -27.05 -23.33 26.36
N LYS A 220 -27.99 -22.49 26.79
CA LYS A 220 -28.05 -21.91 28.12
C LYS A 220 -26.93 -20.95 28.52
N SER A 221 -26.04 -20.57 27.61
CA SER A 221 -25.03 -19.54 27.85
C SER A 221 -25.37 -18.23 27.17
N LYS A 222 -25.33 -17.13 27.95
CA LYS A 222 -25.51 -15.76 27.43
C LYS A 222 -24.20 -15.13 26.96
N LYS A 223 -23.05 -15.78 27.24
CA LYS A 223 -21.72 -15.20 27.01
C LYS A 223 -20.85 -15.99 26.04
N LEU A 224 -21.14 -17.29 25.84
CA LEU A 224 -20.24 -18.19 25.14
C LEU A 224 -20.71 -18.47 23.71
N LEU A 225 -19.73 -18.46 22.79
CA LEU A 225 -19.81 -19.06 21.47
C LEU A 225 -18.87 -20.26 21.40
N LYS A 226 -19.26 -21.28 20.64
CA LYS A 226 -18.48 -22.50 20.38
C LYS A 226 -17.96 -22.45 18.97
N PHE A 227 -16.65 -22.48 18.82
CA PHE A 227 -15.95 -22.44 17.54
C PHE A 227 -15.30 -23.77 17.22
N ARG A 228 -15.36 -24.17 15.97
CA ARG A 228 -14.43 -25.14 15.39
C ARG A 228 -13.43 -24.39 14.54
N ILE A 229 -12.15 -24.48 14.91
CA ILE A 229 -11.07 -23.72 14.27
C ILE A 229 -10.04 -24.69 13.75
N GLN A 230 -9.66 -24.52 12.50
CA GLN A 230 -8.52 -25.20 11.91
C GLN A 230 -7.26 -24.44 12.24
N VAL A 231 -6.31 -25.09 12.90
CA VAL A 231 -5.01 -24.53 13.26
C VAL A 231 -3.94 -25.50 12.76
N GLY A 232 -3.16 -25.06 11.78
CA GLY A 232 -2.22 -25.95 11.09
C GLY A 232 -2.92 -27.15 10.46
N GLY A 233 -2.42 -28.37 10.70
CA GLY A 233 -2.99 -29.60 10.19
C GLY A 233 -4.14 -30.21 11.03
N GLY A 234 -4.60 -29.52 12.09
CA GLY A 234 -5.59 -30.05 13.02
C GLY A 234 -6.78 -29.12 13.24
N THR A 235 -7.91 -29.70 13.68
CA THR A 235 -9.10 -28.93 14.09
C THR A 235 -9.23 -28.93 15.60
N ARG A 236 -9.49 -27.76 16.19
CA ARG A 236 -9.73 -27.58 17.62
C ARG A 236 -11.11 -26.98 17.87
N GLN A 237 -11.73 -27.37 18.97
CA GLN A 237 -12.92 -26.73 19.49
C GLN A 237 -12.54 -25.73 20.58
N ILE A 238 -13.03 -24.49 20.45
CA ILE A 238 -12.76 -23.41 21.40
C ILE A 238 -14.09 -22.84 21.88
N LEU A 239 -14.21 -22.56 23.17
CA LEU A 239 -15.29 -21.79 23.75
C LEU A 239 -14.79 -20.41 24.10
N SER A 240 -15.46 -19.37 23.58
CA SER A 240 -15.06 -17.99 23.82
C SER A 240 -16.21 -17.15 24.36
N GLY A 241 -15.90 -16.24 25.28
CA GLY A 241 -16.86 -15.33 25.95
C GLY A 241 -17.27 -14.11 25.11
N ILE A 242 -17.22 -14.21 23.80
CA ILE A 242 -17.39 -13.05 22.89
C ILE A 242 -18.81 -12.91 22.31
N LYS A 243 -19.78 -13.68 22.78
CA LYS A 243 -21.18 -13.65 22.27
C LYS A 243 -21.84 -12.27 22.36
N GLN A 244 -21.41 -11.41 23.27
CA GLN A 244 -21.91 -10.04 23.38
C GLN A 244 -21.42 -9.11 22.25
N PHE A 245 -20.35 -9.48 21.53
CA PHE A 245 -19.75 -8.68 20.47
C PHE A 245 -19.95 -9.28 19.07
N TYR A 246 -20.25 -10.60 19.00
CA TYR A 246 -20.36 -11.34 17.73
C TYR A 246 -21.56 -12.27 17.77
N MET A 247 -22.24 -12.39 16.64
CA MET A 247 -23.31 -13.37 16.45
C MET A 247 -22.76 -14.63 15.80
N ALA A 248 -23.39 -15.79 16.06
CA ALA A 248 -23.10 -17.01 15.32
C ALA A 248 -23.75 -16.91 13.92
N GLU A 249 -22.96 -17.09 12.89
CA GLU A 249 -23.38 -17.26 11.51
C GLU A 249 -23.15 -18.70 11.06
#